data_810e71e2a30141137ba23f48714f3431
#
_entry.id   810e71e2a30141137ba23f48714f3431
#
_cell.length_a   1.000
_cell.length_b   1.000
_cell.length_c   1.000
_cell.angle_alpha   90.00
_cell.angle_beta   90.00
_cell.angle_gamma   90.00
#
_symmetry.space_group_name_H-M   'P 1'
#
loop_
_entity.id
_entity.type
_entity.pdbx_description
1 polymer ?
#
loop_
_entity_poly.entity_id
_entity_poly.type
_entity_poly.pdbx_seq_one_letter_code
_entity_poly.pdbx_strand_id
1 'polypeptide(L)'
;MCRRRPPPLQEVHAACLYSAPVDRLLPRFKFHDDLAAGRLLSQLMAESFASLPSPDALIAVPLHTGRLRSRGYDQALELARPLARALRVPLLTGVLERTRATAPQSERAAAARRRNVRRAFAVRRDAAVPAHVVLVDDVMTTGATLHSAAEALLRAGASRVDAWVCARVP
;
A
#
# COMPACT_ATOMS: atom_id res chain seq x y z
N MET A 1 -31.40 -5.78 -11.58
CA MET A 1 -30.41 -6.36 -10.63
C MET A 1 -29.08 -5.65 -10.79
N CYS A 2 -28.71 -4.73 -9.88
CA CYS A 2 -27.37 -4.14 -9.88
C CYS A 2 -26.36 -5.21 -9.45
N ARG A 3 -25.57 -5.72 -10.36
CA ARG A 3 -24.39 -6.53 -10.03
C ARG A 3 -23.43 -5.63 -9.24
N ARG A 4 -23.40 -5.76 -7.93
CA ARG A 4 -22.35 -5.16 -7.10
C ARG A 4 -21.02 -5.77 -7.60
N ARG A 5 -20.16 -4.94 -8.16
CA ARG A 5 -18.79 -5.39 -8.51
C ARG A 5 -18.14 -5.91 -7.23
N PRO A 6 -17.47 -7.07 -7.26
CA PRO A 6 -16.72 -7.54 -6.11
C PRO A 6 -15.70 -6.47 -5.70
N PRO A 7 -15.32 -6.42 -4.42
CA PRO A 7 -14.29 -5.50 -3.95
C PRO A 7 -12.99 -5.75 -4.72
N PRO A 8 -12.23 -4.70 -5.05
CA PRO A 8 -11.00 -4.84 -5.84
C PRO A 8 -9.86 -5.54 -5.09
N LEU A 9 -9.93 -5.62 -3.76
CA LEU A 9 -9.04 -6.40 -2.91
C LEU A 9 -9.76 -7.67 -2.47
N GLN A 10 -9.13 -8.83 -2.65
CA GLN A 10 -9.65 -10.10 -2.17
C GLN A 10 -9.40 -10.24 -0.67
N GLU A 11 -8.16 -9.98 -0.24
CA GLU A 11 -7.78 -10.08 1.16
C GLU A 11 -6.99 -8.85 1.60
N VAL A 12 -7.11 -8.49 2.88
CA VAL A 12 -6.33 -7.43 3.51
C VAL A 12 -5.80 -7.94 4.84
N HIS A 13 -4.48 -8.01 4.96
CA HIS A 13 -3.80 -8.41 6.18
C HIS A 13 -3.08 -7.21 6.79
N ALA A 14 -3.25 -7.03 8.10
CA ALA A 14 -2.55 -6.01 8.86
C ALA A 14 -1.68 -6.70 9.92
N ALA A 15 -0.41 -6.33 9.99
CA ALA A 15 0.51 -6.88 10.99
C ALA A 15 0.13 -6.44 12.41
N CYS A 16 -0.39 -5.22 12.55
CA CYS A 16 -0.73 -4.61 13.83
C CYS A 16 -2.04 -3.82 13.75
N LEU A 17 -2.62 -3.55 14.93
CA LEU A 17 -3.58 -2.46 15.08
C LEU A 17 -2.82 -1.14 15.23
N TYR A 18 -3.43 -0.04 14.75
CA TYR A 18 -2.88 1.31 14.96
C TYR A 18 -3.15 1.79 16.38
N SER A 19 -2.39 1.25 17.31
CA SER A 19 -2.45 1.53 18.76
C SER A 19 -1.03 1.49 19.32
N ALA A 20 -0.86 1.81 20.61
CA ALA A 20 0.46 1.74 21.25
C ALA A 20 1.07 0.32 21.17
N PRO A 21 2.36 0.19 20.82
CA PRO A 21 3.35 1.24 20.57
C PRO A 21 3.45 1.68 19.08
N VAL A 22 2.70 1.06 18.17
CA VAL A 22 2.80 1.26 16.71
C VAL A 22 2.38 2.69 16.32
N ASP A 23 1.41 3.27 17.01
CA ASP A 23 0.96 4.66 16.85
C ASP A 23 2.06 5.71 17.14
N ARG A 24 3.12 5.33 17.86
CA ARG A 24 4.31 6.15 18.11
C ARG A 24 5.45 5.87 17.11
N LEU A 25 5.62 4.60 16.72
CA LEU A 25 6.68 4.19 15.80
C LEU A 25 6.42 4.67 14.35
N LEU A 26 5.18 4.55 13.89
CA LEU A 26 4.82 4.95 12.53
C LEU A 26 5.01 6.45 12.25
N PRO A 27 4.63 7.40 13.14
CA PRO A 27 4.96 8.81 12.95
C PRO A 27 6.46 9.10 12.94
N ARG A 28 7.25 8.44 13.79
CA ARG A 28 8.71 8.58 13.81
C ARG A 28 9.30 8.13 12.46
N PHE A 29 8.88 6.98 11.97
CA PHE A 29 9.26 6.50 10.65
C PHE A 29 8.79 7.45 9.53
N LYS A 30 7.58 8.03 9.61
CA LYS A 30 7.02 8.89 8.55
C LYS A 30 7.60 10.31 8.49
N PHE A 31 7.96 10.87 9.64
CA PHE A 31 8.21 12.31 9.75
C PHE A 31 9.56 12.67 10.37
N HIS A 32 10.28 11.70 10.92
CA HIS A 32 11.54 11.92 11.62
C HIS A 32 12.70 11.06 11.09
N ASP A 33 12.55 10.52 9.87
CA ASP A 33 13.58 9.73 9.18
C ASP A 33 14.12 8.55 10.01
N ASP A 34 13.30 8.03 10.95
CA ASP A 34 13.69 6.92 11.82
C ASP A 34 13.61 5.58 11.06
N LEU A 35 14.66 5.31 10.30
CA LEU A 35 14.77 4.06 9.54
C LEU A 35 14.88 2.82 10.44
N ALA A 36 15.31 2.97 11.70
CA ALA A 36 15.34 1.86 12.66
C ALA A 36 13.92 1.44 13.03
N ALA A 37 13.01 2.41 13.26
CA ALA A 37 11.59 2.12 13.42
C ALA A 37 11.02 1.42 12.17
N GLY A 38 11.38 1.87 10.97
CA GLY A 38 10.97 1.23 9.72
C GLY A 38 11.42 -0.23 9.60
N ARG A 39 12.65 -0.53 10.00
CA ARG A 39 13.18 -1.91 10.02
C ARG A 39 12.41 -2.80 11.00
N LEU A 40 12.15 -2.32 12.21
CA LEU A 40 11.37 -3.06 13.21
C LEU A 40 9.96 -3.36 12.70
N LEU A 41 9.29 -2.35 12.15
CA LEU A 41 7.94 -2.51 11.57
C LEU A 41 7.93 -3.53 10.41
N SER A 42 8.95 -3.50 9.56
CA SER A 42 9.09 -4.47 8.47
C SER A 42 9.36 -5.91 8.97
N GLN A 43 10.09 -6.08 10.05
CA GLN A 43 10.28 -7.39 10.70
C GLN A 43 8.96 -7.94 11.26
N LEU A 44 8.20 -7.10 11.96
CA LEU A 44 6.86 -7.48 12.45
C LEU A 44 5.92 -7.89 11.31
N MET A 45 5.97 -7.17 10.19
CA MET A 45 5.21 -7.56 8.98
C MET A 45 5.68 -8.91 8.44
N ALA A 46 6.99 -9.16 8.36
CA ALA A 46 7.52 -10.41 7.84
C ALA A 46 7.11 -11.61 8.70
N GLU A 47 7.18 -11.48 10.02
CA GLU A 47 6.72 -12.51 10.96
C GLU A 47 5.21 -12.76 10.83
N SER A 48 4.40 -11.69 10.76
CA SER A 48 2.95 -11.77 10.65
C SER A 48 2.47 -12.42 9.35
N PHE A 49 3.22 -12.23 8.25
CA PHE A 49 2.81 -12.68 6.92
C PHE A 49 3.52 -13.94 6.44
N ALA A 50 4.45 -14.48 7.23
CA ALA A 50 5.26 -15.66 6.86
C ALA A 50 4.42 -16.92 6.54
N SER A 51 3.25 -17.06 7.17
CA SER A 51 2.34 -18.20 6.97
C SER A 51 1.30 -17.98 5.86
N LEU A 52 1.25 -16.79 5.27
CA LEU A 52 0.30 -16.49 4.20
C LEU A 52 0.77 -17.12 2.87
N PRO A 53 -0.18 -17.42 1.97
CA PRO A 53 0.18 -17.86 0.61
C PRO A 53 1.10 -16.85 -0.07
N SER A 54 2.19 -17.35 -0.66
CA SER A 54 3.15 -16.49 -1.37
C SER A 54 2.53 -15.92 -2.65
N PRO A 55 2.53 -14.59 -2.82
CA PRO A 55 2.13 -13.97 -4.09
C PRO A 55 3.24 -14.08 -5.15
N ASP A 56 2.90 -13.78 -6.40
CA ASP A 56 3.89 -13.70 -7.47
C ASP A 56 4.83 -12.48 -7.28
N ALA A 57 4.31 -11.38 -6.73
CA ALA A 57 5.11 -10.19 -6.44
C ALA A 57 4.47 -9.27 -5.38
N LEU A 58 5.33 -8.48 -4.73
CA LEU A 58 4.94 -7.32 -3.93
C LEU A 58 5.06 -6.04 -4.76
N ILE A 59 4.14 -5.10 -4.55
CA ILE A 59 4.17 -3.75 -5.11
C ILE A 59 3.93 -2.75 -3.98
N ALA A 60 4.90 -1.88 -3.71
CA ALA A 60 4.70 -0.79 -2.76
C ALA A 60 3.71 0.24 -3.31
N VAL A 61 2.77 0.70 -2.49
CA VAL A 61 1.85 1.77 -2.87
C VAL A 61 2.62 3.09 -2.99
N PRO A 62 2.75 3.66 -4.21
CA PRO A 62 3.64 4.80 -4.41
C PRO A 62 3.09 6.09 -3.80
N LEU A 63 4.00 6.89 -3.25
CA LEU A 63 3.71 8.27 -2.90
C LEU A 63 3.56 9.13 -4.16
N HIS A 64 2.79 10.21 -4.05
CA HIS A 64 2.81 11.25 -5.07
C HIS A 64 4.17 11.96 -5.08
N THR A 65 4.69 12.30 -6.27
CA THR A 65 6.01 12.93 -6.46
C THR A 65 6.26 14.14 -5.57
N GLY A 66 5.24 14.99 -5.33
CA GLY A 66 5.35 16.13 -4.42
C GLY A 66 5.63 15.72 -2.97
N ARG A 67 5.00 14.65 -2.49
CA ARG A 67 5.26 14.12 -1.13
C ARG A 67 6.61 13.40 -1.04
N LEU A 68 7.01 12.71 -2.10
CA LEU A 68 8.31 12.07 -2.16
C LEU A 68 9.44 13.10 -2.07
N ARG A 69 9.31 14.23 -2.78
CA ARG A 69 10.28 15.33 -2.70
C ARG A 69 10.35 15.97 -1.32
N SER A 70 9.22 16.13 -0.63
CA SER A 70 9.19 16.74 0.71
C SER A 70 9.66 15.79 1.83
N ARG A 71 9.55 14.46 1.62
CA ARG A 71 9.90 13.44 2.63
C ARG A 71 11.25 12.79 2.38
N GLY A 72 11.80 12.86 1.17
CA GLY A 72 13.06 12.24 0.79
C GLY A 72 12.97 10.73 0.49
N TYR A 73 11.94 10.02 0.96
CA TYR A 73 11.78 8.57 0.74
C TYR A 73 10.30 8.14 0.69
N ASP A 74 10.07 6.95 0.14
CA ASP A 74 8.75 6.30 0.06
C ASP A 74 8.62 5.25 1.18
N GLN A 75 7.73 5.50 2.15
CA GLN A 75 7.56 4.67 3.33
C GLN A 75 7.12 3.24 2.96
N ALA A 76 6.17 3.11 2.04
CA ALA A 76 5.71 1.80 1.62
C ALA A 76 6.82 1.00 0.96
N LEU A 77 7.69 1.65 0.17
CA LEU A 77 8.84 1.02 -0.45
C LEU A 77 9.90 0.61 0.58
N GLU A 78 10.17 1.45 1.58
CA GLU A 78 11.12 1.15 2.65
C GLU A 78 10.66 -0.03 3.54
N LEU A 79 9.35 -0.20 3.73
CA LEU A 79 8.79 -1.38 4.38
C LEU A 79 8.83 -2.61 3.46
N ALA A 80 8.51 -2.44 2.18
CA ALA A 80 8.41 -3.54 1.24
C ALA A 80 9.76 -4.20 0.91
N ARG A 81 10.87 -3.44 0.87
CA ARG A 81 12.19 -3.99 0.54
C ARG A 81 12.67 -5.08 1.50
N PRO A 82 12.76 -4.85 2.83
CA PRO A 82 13.15 -5.91 3.76
C PRO A 82 12.11 -7.03 3.83
N LEU A 83 10.81 -6.70 3.74
CA LEU A 83 9.73 -7.68 3.71
C LEU A 83 9.88 -8.65 2.54
N ALA A 84 10.10 -8.14 1.33
CA ALA A 84 10.31 -8.94 0.12
C ALA A 84 11.51 -9.89 0.25
N ARG A 85 12.61 -9.40 0.82
CA ARG A 85 13.81 -10.22 1.08
C ARG A 85 13.54 -11.33 2.10
N ALA A 86 12.88 -10.99 3.21
CA ALA A 86 12.59 -11.95 4.28
C ALA A 86 11.66 -13.07 3.80
N LEU A 87 10.65 -12.74 3.01
CA LEU A 87 9.68 -13.69 2.47
C LEU A 87 10.09 -14.30 1.12
N ARG A 88 11.22 -13.87 0.54
CA ARG A 88 11.73 -14.32 -0.77
C ARG A 88 10.72 -14.12 -1.90
N VAL A 89 9.97 -13.02 -1.86
CA VAL A 89 8.99 -12.64 -2.88
C VAL A 89 9.57 -11.51 -3.73
N PRO A 90 9.44 -11.53 -5.06
CA PRO A 90 9.87 -10.42 -5.92
C PRO A 90 9.20 -9.10 -5.53
N LEU A 91 9.98 -8.01 -5.48
CA LEU A 91 9.47 -6.64 -5.32
C LEU A 91 9.52 -5.92 -6.65
N LEU A 92 8.38 -5.61 -7.22
CA LEU A 92 8.28 -4.85 -8.46
C LEU A 92 8.19 -3.36 -8.16
N THR A 93 9.17 -2.61 -8.63
CA THR A 93 9.22 -1.15 -8.50
C THR A 93 8.88 -0.46 -9.82
N GLY A 94 8.26 0.73 -9.76
CA GLY A 94 7.95 1.52 -10.95
C GLY A 94 6.81 0.96 -11.83
N VAL A 95 6.14 -0.11 -11.41
CA VAL A 95 4.97 -0.67 -12.12
C VAL A 95 3.73 0.20 -11.91
N LEU A 96 3.50 0.62 -10.67
CA LEU A 96 2.36 1.42 -10.26
C LEU A 96 2.82 2.86 -10.02
N GLU A 97 2.11 3.82 -10.60
CA GLU A 97 2.38 5.25 -10.47
C GLU A 97 1.18 5.97 -9.88
N ARG A 98 1.43 6.95 -9.01
CA ARG A 98 0.39 7.84 -8.50
C ARG A 98 0.32 9.09 -9.34
N THR A 99 -0.71 9.19 -10.18
CA THR A 99 -0.87 10.24 -11.18
C THR A 99 -1.47 11.53 -10.62
N ARG A 100 -2.06 11.51 -9.43
CA ARG A 100 -2.70 12.67 -8.78
C ARG A 100 -2.29 12.82 -7.32
N ALA A 101 -1.97 14.06 -6.93
CA ALA A 101 -1.86 14.43 -5.53
C ALA A 101 -3.27 14.42 -4.90
N THR A 102 -3.54 13.46 -4.01
CA THR A 102 -4.71 13.56 -3.14
C THR A 102 -4.31 14.44 -1.95
N ALA A 103 -4.75 15.70 -1.94
CA ALA A 103 -4.50 16.61 -0.84
C ALA A 103 -5.13 16.08 0.46
N PRO A 104 -4.46 16.22 1.62
CA PRO A 104 -5.13 16.14 2.89
C PRO A 104 -5.96 17.41 3.02
N GLN A 105 -7.23 17.38 2.66
CA GLN A 105 -8.14 18.47 2.94
C GLN A 105 -8.99 18.16 4.15
N SER A 106 -9.06 19.16 5.04
CA SER A 106 -10.04 19.30 6.11
C SER A 106 -11.42 18.78 5.69
N GLU A 107 -12.06 18.11 6.57
CA GLU A 107 -13.42 17.62 6.79
C GLU A 107 -14.57 17.85 5.78
N ARG A 108 -14.39 18.53 4.68
CA ARG A 108 -15.42 18.70 3.66
C ARG A 108 -15.36 17.62 2.60
N ALA A 109 -16.33 16.71 2.68
CA ALA A 109 -16.75 15.76 1.65
C ALA A 109 -16.00 14.43 1.56
N ALA A 110 -16.41 13.46 2.37
CA ALA A 110 -16.09 12.02 2.19
C ALA A 110 -16.43 11.52 0.77
N ALA A 111 -17.47 12.07 0.15
CA ALA A 111 -17.87 11.76 -1.24
C ALA A 111 -16.92 12.37 -2.30
N ALA A 112 -16.37 13.56 -2.07
CA ALA A 112 -15.36 14.16 -2.95
C ALA A 112 -14.02 13.44 -2.80
N ARG A 113 -13.68 12.99 -1.58
CA ARG A 113 -12.48 12.17 -1.29
C ARG A 113 -12.53 10.84 -2.05
N ARG A 114 -13.68 10.15 -2.06
CA ARG A 114 -13.86 8.89 -2.83
C ARG A 114 -13.75 9.12 -4.34
N ARG A 115 -14.22 10.25 -4.87
CA ARG A 115 -14.09 10.59 -6.31
C ARG A 115 -12.66 11.00 -6.69
N ASN A 116 -11.94 11.74 -5.83
CA ASN A 116 -10.54 12.14 -6.07
C ASN A 116 -9.55 10.98 -5.98
N VAL A 117 -9.83 9.95 -5.18
CA VAL A 117 -8.99 8.75 -5.08
C VAL A 117 -9.24 7.79 -6.25
N ARG A 118 -10.44 7.79 -6.83
CA ARG A 118 -10.74 7.03 -8.05
C ARG A 118 -9.86 7.52 -9.20
N ARG A 119 -9.05 6.62 -9.79
CA ARG A 119 -8.07 6.89 -10.85
C ARG A 119 -6.85 7.72 -10.39
N ALA A 120 -6.50 7.66 -9.11
CA ALA A 120 -5.26 8.27 -8.62
C ALA A 120 -4.02 7.45 -8.99
N PHE A 121 -4.21 6.22 -9.46
CA PHE A 121 -3.14 5.31 -9.84
C PHE A 121 -3.29 4.85 -11.28
N ALA A 122 -2.14 4.66 -11.93
CA ALA A 122 -2.00 4.04 -13.24
C ALA A 122 -0.87 3.02 -13.22
N VAL A 123 -1.00 1.98 -14.02
CA VAL A 123 0.10 1.06 -14.32
C VAL A 123 0.83 1.56 -15.56
N ARG A 124 2.15 1.53 -15.54
CA ARG A 124 2.98 1.89 -16.71
C ARG A 124 2.65 0.98 -17.89
N ARG A 125 2.63 1.56 -19.07
CA ARG A 125 2.19 0.86 -20.31
C ARG A 125 3.06 -0.35 -20.67
N ASP A 126 4.33 -0.28 -20.32
CA ASP A 126 5.37 -1.29 -20.61
C ASP A 126 5.59 -2.27 -19.45
N ALA A 127 4.84 -2.13 -18.36
CA ALA A 127 5.00 -2.98 -17.20
C ALA A 127 4.16 -4.26 -17.31
N ALA A 128 4.81 -5.41 -17.13
CA ALA A 128 4.13 -6.67 -16.94
C ALA A 128 3.57 -6.75 -15.51
N VAL A 129 2.29 -7.10 -15.39
CA VAL A 129 1.63 -7.28 -14.10
C VAL A 129 1.40 -8.78 -13.89
N PRO A 130 1.95 -9.39 -12.81
CA PRO A 130 1.71 -10.79 -12.48
C PRO A 130 0.25 -11.08 -12.13
N ALA A 131 -0.12 -12.36 -12.17
CA ALA A 131 -1.49 -12.79 -11.90
C ALA A 131 -1.94 -12.50 -10.46
N HIS A 132 -1.08 -12.77 -9.47
CA HIS A 132 -1.33 -12.50 -8.06
C HIS A 132 -0.31 -11.50 -7.49
N VAL A 133 -0.75 -10.32 -7.14
CA VAL A 133 0.09 -9.28 -6.56
C VAL A 133 -0.43 -8.84 -5.19
N VAL A 134 0.49 -8.47 -4.31
CA VAL A 134 0.17 -7.89 -3.01
C VAL A 134 0.65 -6.44 -2.96
N LEU A 135 -0.27 -5.53 -2.65
CA LEU A 135 0.03 -4.14 -2.36
C LEU A 135 0.57 -4.00 -0.93
N VAL A 136 1.71 -3.33 -0.78
CA VAL A 136 2.29 -3.03 0.54
C VAL A 136 2.10 -1.55 0.85
N ASP A 137 1.56 -1.24 2.05
CA ASP A 137 1.39 0.12 2.55
C ASP A 137 1.65 0.19 4.05
N ASP A 138 1.81 1.39 4.59
CA ASP A 138 2.10 1.61 6.00
C ASP A 138 0.85 1.55 6.89
N VAL A 139 -0.21 2.29 6.56
CA VAL A 139 -1.44 2.36 7.37
C VAL A 139 -2.69 2.33 6.51
N MET A 140 -3.57 1.42 6.83
CA MET A 140 -4.91 1.40 6.28
C MET A 140 -5.90 2.07 7.24
N THR A 141 -6.55 3.11 6.77
CA THR A 141 -7.74 3.72 7.41
C THR A 141 -9.00 3.22 6.70
N THR A 142 -9.54 3.96 5.76
CA THR A 142 -10.72 3.59 4.97
C THR A 142 -10.41 2.62 3.82
N GLY A 143 -9.14 2.36 3.53
CA GLY A 143 -8.71 1.53 2.40
C GLY A 143 -8.86 2.17 1.01
N ALA A 144 -9.32 3.42 0.92
CA ALA A 144 -9.59 4.05 -0.38
C ALA A 144 -8.36 4.10 -1.31
N THR A 145 -7.17 4.31 -0.76
CA THR A 145 -5.90 4.30 -1.50
C THR A 145 -5.62 2.91 -2.07
N LEU A 146 -5.69 1.88 -1.23
CA LEU A 146 -5.45 0.49 -1.61
C LEU A 146 -6.48 0.01 -2.64
N HIS A 147 -7.77 0.34 -2.48
CA HIS A 147 -8.80 0.00 -3.46
C HIS A 147 -8.52 0.65 -4.82
N SER A 148 -8.12 1.93 -4.86
CA SER A 148 -7.80 2.60 -6.12
C SER A 148 -6.56 2.03 -6.81
N ALA A 149 -5.54 1.64 -6.03
CA ALA A 149 -4.33 0.98 -6.53
C ALA A 149 -4.68 -0.41 -7.09
N ALA A 150 -5.47 -1.21 -6.35
CA ALA A 150 -5.93 -2.52 -6.78
C ALA A 150 -6.77 -2.46 -8.07
N GLU A 151 -7.69 -1.49 -8.17
CA GLU A 151 -8.44 -1.28 -9.42
C GLU A 151 -7.53 -1.00 -10.63
N ALA A 152 -6.41 -0.30 -10.43
CA ALA A 152 -5.45 -0.04 -11.52
C ALA A 152 -4.73 -1.32 -11.95
N LEU A 153 -4.31 -2.16 -11.00
CA LEU A 153 -3.64 -3.44 -11.27
C LEU A 153 -4.56 -4.46 -11.94
N LEU A 154 -5.81 -4.58 -11.46
CA LEU A 154 -6.82 -5.46 -12.07
C LEU A 154 -7.13 -5.04 -13.51
N ARG A 155 -7.22 -3.73 -13.79
CA ARG A 155 -7.39 -3.24 -15.18
C ARG A 155 -6.19 -3.52 -16.06
N ALA A 156 -5.00 -3.65 -15.48
CA ALA A 156 -3.75 -3.95 -16.19
C ALA A 156 -3.48 -5.46 -16.35
N GLY A 157 -4.39 -6.33 -15.86
CA GLY A 157 -4.34 -7.76 -16.11
C GLY A 157 -4.06 -8.63 -14.89
N ALA A 158 -3.88 -8.07 -13.68
CA ALA A 158 -3.84 -8.90 -12.47
C ALA A 158 -5.15 -9.66 -12.29
N SER A 159 -5.08 -10.93 -11.88
CA SER A 159 -6.23 -11.76 -11.57
C SER A 159 -6.66 -11.64 -10.10
N ARG A 160 -5.67 -11.43 -9.22
CA ARG A 160 -5.85 -11.29 -7.77
C ARG A 160 -4.96 -10.16 -7.23
N VAL A 161 -5.55 -9.29 -6.41
CA VAL A 161 -4.82 -8.26 -5.69
C VAL A 161 -5.21 -8.32 -4.21
N ASP A 162 -4.22 -8.52 -3.36
CA ASP A 162 -4.35 -8.46 -1.91
C ASP A 162 -3.61 -7.23 -1.38
N ALA A 163 -3.75 -6.94 -0.09
CA ALA A 163 -3.02 -5.86 0.56
C ALA A 163 -2.42 -6.31 1.89
N TRP A 164 -1.16 -5.98 2.10
CA TRP A 164 -0.43 -6.16 3.36
C TRP A 164 -0.05 -4.80 3.91
N VAL A 165 -0.56 -4.47 5.08
CA VAL A 165 -0.31 -3.18 5.72
C VAL A 165 0.36 -3.36 7.07
N CYS A 166 1.22 -2.41 7.44
CA CYS A 166 1.86 -2.45 8.74
C CYS A 166 0.82 -2.31 9.85
N ALA A 167 -0.11 -1.34 9.73
CA ALA A 167 -1.15 -1.15 10.71
C ALA A 167 -2.52 -0.82 10.11
N ARG A 168 -3.58 -1.23 10.80
CA ARG A 168 -4.96 -0.87 10.50
C ARG A 168 -5.55 -0.05 11.63
N VAL A 169 -6.18 1.06 11.29
CA VAL A 169 -7.02 1.83 12.22
C VAL A 169 -8.31 1.05 12.44
N PRO A 170 -8.73 0.83 13.70
CA PRO A 170 -9.99 0.15 14.05
C PRO A 170 -11.23 0.75 13.41
#